data_ceb9c9330cae094dbcc516dedcf9c220
#
_entry.id   ceb9c9330cae094dbcc516dedcf9c220
#
_cell.length_a   1.000
_cell.length_b   1.000
_cell.length_c   1.000
_cell.angle_alpha   90.00
_cell.angle_beta   90.00
_cell.angle_gamma   90.00
#
_symmetry.space_group_name_H-M   'P 1'
#
loop_
_entity.id
_entity.type
_entity.pdbx_description
1 polymer ?
#
loop_
_entity_poly.entity_id
_entity_poly.type
_entity_poly.pdbx_seq_one_letter_code
_entity_poly.pdbx_strand_id
1 'polypeptide(L)'
;MTYRRQVHIMDEFEKKRLLEERLAAFRAAMASAGIEMAIVTKEENKYYLSMFHSTSYEIIIAKDKAYLLTDFRYAEAASALADVYEVIITNAHYSILEFLKERGAAKIGLEFKNATVDYYGRIKGAAPEGSEIVSFDGMLEEIRAVKDDTELSAIAMAEKIGDRAFSYILGEIKPGISEKEIALKLELKMRELGASGLSFDTIVVSGERTSMPHGEPSDKLIENGDFVTMDFGCIFNGYCSDMTRTVAVGSVTDEQRDIYNVVLRAQKTTCDAIKAGMKGSEVDAVARKIISDAGYGECFGHGLGHGVGLEIHEAPTANTRSDEILKPKMLVTIEPGIYIPKKFGVRIEDLSIVTENGIINLTGSEKELIIL
;
A
#
# COMPACT_ATOMS: atom_id res chain seq x y z
N MET A 1 16.74 17.14 -2.70
CA MET A 1 15.94 17.86 -1.69
C MET A 1 15.52 16.83 -0.66
N THR A 2 16.05 16.90 0.55
CA THR A 2 15.68 15.98 1.64
C THR A 2 14.25 16.30 2.09
N TYR A 3 13.34 15.33 1.99
CA TYR A 3 11.94 15.43 2.46
C TYR A 3 11.92 15.38 4.00
N ARG A 4 12.57 16.35 4.64
CA ARG A 4 12.58 16.56 6.11
C ARG A 4 11.43 17.50 6.45
N ARG A 5 10.16 17.09 6.23
CA ARG A 5 9.04 17.77 6.89
C ARG A 5 8.80 17.10 8.25
N GLN A 6 8.71 17.92 9.30
CA GLN A 6 8.10 17.52 10.58
C GLN A 6 6.70 17.00 10.29
N VAL A 7 6.23 16.01 11.07
CA VAL A 7 4.82 15.56 10.99
C VAL A 7 3.94 16.79 11.13
N HIS A 8 3.36 17.23 10.01
CA HIS A 8 2.39 18.29 10.03
C HIS A 8 1.08 17.70 10.53
N ILE A 9 0.63 18.13 11.70
CA ILE A 9 -0.71 17.80 12.16
C ILE A 9 -1.64 18.73 11.39
N MET A 10 -2.40 18.13 10.46
CA MET A 10 -3.39 18.84 9.63
C MET A 10 -4.43 19.48 10.55
N ASP A 11 -4.68 20.77 10.37
CA ASP A 11 -5.79 21.42 11.05
C ASP A 11 -7.15 21.10 10.39
N GLU A 12 -8.23 21.42 11.07
CA GLU A 12 -9.59 21.13 10.60
C GLU A 12 -9.92 21.81 9.26
N PHE A 13 -9.37 23.01 9.02
CA PHE A 13 -9.57 23.73 7.76
C PHE A 13 -8.84 23.04 6.60
N GLU A 14 -7.61 22.61 6.81
CA GLU A 14 -6.82 21.86 5.82
C GLU A 14 -7.48 20.53 5.51
N LYS A 15 -7.97 19.80 6.55
CA LYS A 15 -8.70 18.54 6.40
C LYS A 15 -9.96 18.73 5.55
N LYS A 16 -10.77 19.74 5.87
CA LYS A 16 -11.98 20.05 5.11
C LYS A 16 -11.68 20.30 3.65
N ARG A 17 -10.72 21.18 3.36
CA ARG A 17 -10.30 21.50 1.98
C ARG A 17 -9.87 20.25 1.23
N LEU A 18 -9.06 19.41 1.84
CA LEU A 18 -8.59 18.18 1.22
C LEU A 18 -9.73 17.22 0.90
N LEU A 19 -10.68 17.04 1.82
CA LEU A 19 -11.84 16.18 1.58
C LEU A 19 -12.72 16.75 0.45
N GLU A 20 -12.93 18.04 0.40
CA GLU A 20 -13.67 18.71 -0.69
C GLU A 20 -12.98 18.52 -2.05
N GLU A 21 -11.64 18.61 -2.12
CA GLU A 21 -10.86 18.36 -3.33
C GLU A 21 -11.00 16.90 -3.81
N ARG A 22 -10.89 15.92 -2.90
CA ARG A 22 -11.08 14.49 -3.19
C ARG A 22 -12.49 14.18 -3.66
N LEU A 23 -13.50 14.74 -3.00
CA LEU A 23 -14.90 14.62 -3.40
C LEU A 23 -15.17 15.23 -4.78
N ALA A 24 -14.57 16.38 -5.07
CA ALA A 24 -14.70 17.04 -6.38
C ALA A 24 -14.09 16.18 -7.50
N ALA A 25 -12.91 15.60 -7.28
CA ALA A 25 -12.27 14.70 -8.23
C ALA A 25 -13.12 13.46 -8.50
N PHE A 26 -13.66 12.83 -7.45
CA PHE A 26 -14.53 11.67 -7.62
C PHE A 26 -15.85 12.01 -8.32
N ARG A 27 -16.49 13.14 -7.98
CA ARG A 27 -17.69 13.62 -8.68
C ARG A 27 -17.46 13.88 -10.16
N ALA A 28 -16.28 14.38 -10.53
CA ALA A 28 -15.91 14.57 -11.94
C ALA A 28 -15.83 13.22 -12.68
N ALA A 29 -15.24 12.19 -12.06
CA ALA A 29 -15.20 10.84 -12.61
C ALA A 29 -16.62 10.22 -12.73
N MET A 30 -17.44 10.35 -11.69
CA MET A 30 -18.85 9.92 -11.70
C MET A 30 -19.62 10.57 -12.84
N ALA A 31 -19.49 11.89 -13.01
CA ALA A 31 -20.18 12.65 -14.05
C ALA A 31 -19.79 12.18 -15.46
N SER A 32 -18.51 11.88 -15.69
CA SER A 32 -18.00 11.34 -16.95
C SER A 32 -18.61 9.97 -17.29
N ALA A 33 -18.94 9.16 -16.26
CA ALA A 33 -19.62 7.86 -16.41
C ALA A 33 -21.15 7.95 -16.36
N GLY A 34 -21.70 9.15 -16.18
CA GLY A 34 -23.13 9.38 -16.03
C GLY A 34 -23.72 8.81 -14.73
N ILE A 35 -22.90 8.59 -13.69
CA ILE A 35 -23.32 8.10 -12.38
C ILE A 35 -23.84 9.28 -11.57
N GLU A 36 -25.06 9.17 -11.02
CA GLU A 36 -25.72 10.24 -10.27
C GLU A 36 -25.49 10.12 -8.77
N MET A 37 -25.31 8.88 -8.30
CA MET A 37 -25.05 8.54 -6.90
C MET A 37 -24.09 7.35 -6.84
N ALA A 38 -23.09 7.39 -5.99
CA ALA A 38 -22.17 6.27 -5.75
C ALA A 38 -22.23 5.83 -4.30
N ILE A 39 -22.30 4.52 -4.08
CA ILE A 39 -22.22 3.87 -2.77
C ILE A 39 -20.81 3.29 -2.64
N VAL A 40 -20.02 3.87 -1.75
CA VAL A 40 -18.63 3.47 -1.53
C VAL A 40 -18.59 2.39 -0.46
N THR A 41 -18.10 1.21 -0.81
CA THR A 41 -18.13 0.02 0.05
C THR A 41 -16.75 -0.41 0.53
N LYS A 42 -15.71 -0.12 -0.26
CA LYS A 42 -14.32 -0.48 0.08
C LYS A 42 -13.80 0.43 1.19
N GLU A 43 -13.25 -0.17 2.26
CA GLU A 43 -12.83 0.57 3.46
C GLU A 43 -11.78 1.63 3.15
N GLU A 44 -10.80 1.32 2.29
CA GLU A 44 -9.76 2.23 1.87
C GLU A 44 -10.34 3.43 1.11
N ASN A 45 -11.34 3.19 0.26
CA ASN A 45 -12.02 4.25 -0.50
C ASN A 45 -12.91 5.11 0.41
N LYS A 46 -13.59 4.50 1.38
CA LYS A 46 -14.32 5.23 2.41
C LYS A 46 -13.38 6.11 3.24
N TYR A 47 -12.24 5.55 3.67
CA TYR A 47 -11.24 6.31 4.41
C TYR A 47 -10.63 7.45 3.58
N TYR A 48 -10.30 7.19 2.31
CA TYR A 48 -9.77 8.22 1.40
C TYR A 48 -10.68 9.43 1.30
N LEU A 49 -11.99 9.20 1.19
CA LEU A 49 -12.98 10.26 1.03
C LEU A 49 -13.37 10.94 2.34
N SER A 50 -13.19 10.31 3.51
CA SER A 50 -13.69 10.83 4.79
C SER A 50 -12.61 11.04 5.85
N MET A 51 -11.48 10.36 5.75
CA MET A 51 -10.48 10.27 6.83
C MET A 51 -11.11 9.84 8.17
N PHE A 52 -12.16 9.01 8.09
CA PHE A 52 -12.94 8.53 9.23
C PHE A 52 -12.79 7.03 9.38
N HIS A 53 -12.51 6.59 10.59
CA HIS A 53 -12.44 5.18 10.94
C HIS A 53 -13.67 4.76 11.76
N SER A 54 -14.37 3.76 11.27
CA SER A 54 -15.52 3.15 11.95
C SER A 54 -15.71 1.73 11.44
N THR A 55 -16.25 0.86 12.25
CA THR A 55 -16.66 -0.49 11.83
C THR A 55 -18.10 -0.54 11.31
N SER A 56 -18.79 0.61 11.28
CA SER A 56 -20.20 0.69 10.90
C SER A 56 -20.51 2.06 10.29
N TYR A 57 -20.23 2.22 9.02
CA TYR A 57 -20.60 3.42 8.27
C TYR A 57 -20.69 3.15 6.76
N GLU A 58 -21.48 3.97 6.09
CA GLU A 58 -21.61 4.01 4.64
C GLU A 58 -21.28 5.41 4.14
N ILE A 59 -20.58 5.50 3.05
CA ILE A 59 -20.33 6.76 2.33
C ILE A 59 -21.11 6.73 1.03
N ILE A 60 -21.97 7.74 0.85
CA ILE A 60 -22.75 7.90 -0.38
C ILE A 60 -22.44 9.26 -0.95
N ILE A 61 -21.98 9.29 -2.19
CA ILE A 61 -21.67 10.51 -2.91
C ILE A 61 -22.69 10.72 -3.99
N ALA A 62 -23.47 11.79 -3.86
CA ALA A 62 -24.36 12.28 -4.90
C ALA A 62 -23.71 13.45 -5.66
N LYS A 63 -24.37 13.89 -6.72
CA LYS A 63 -23.90 14.94 -7.62
C LYS A 63 -23.53 16.25 -6.90
N ASP A 64 -24.31 16.64 -5.91
CA ASP A 64 -24.20 17.89 -5.16
C ASP A 64 -23.97 17.71 -3.66
N LYS A 65 -24.20 16.51 -3.12
CA LYS A 65 -24.10 16.20 -1.70
C LYS A 65 -23.23 14.98 -1.44
N ALA A 66 -22.67 14.91 -0.24
CA ALA A 66 -22.03 13.72 0.31
C ALA A 66 -22.73 13.34 1.62
N TYR A 67 -22.96 12.06 1.81
CA TYR A 67 -23.65 11.52 2.98
C TYR A 67 -22.76 10.53 3.70
N LEU A 68 -22.73 10.64 5.04
CA LEU A 68 -22.11 9.68 5.92
C LEU A 68 -23.22 9.08 6.80
N LEU A 69 -23.56 7.83 6.58
CA LEU A 69 -24.53 7.08 7.38
C LEU A 69 -23.76 6.27 8.41
N THR A 70 -24.07 6.43 9.71
CA THR A 70 -23.43 5.64 10.77
C THR A 70 -24.39 5.46 11.93
N ASP A 71 -24.09 4.56 12.87
CA ASP A 71 -24.93 4.35 14.03
C ASP A 71 -24.54 5.25 15.21
N PHE A 72 -25.35 5.21 16.29
CA PHE A 72 -25.20 6.09 17.45
C PHE A 72 -23.82 5.99 18.13
N ARG A 73 -23.11 4.85 18.00
CA ARG A 73 -21.81 4.63 18.64
C ARG A 73 -20.74 5.57 18.07
N TYR A 74 -20.91 6.00 16.83
CA TYR A 74 -19.97 6.85 16.10
C TYR A 74 -20.52 8.26 15.84
N ALA A 75 -21.75 8.57 16.31
CA ALA A 75 -22.42 9.83 16.03
C ALA A 75 -21.59 11.07 16.43
N GLU A 76 -20.97 11.04 17.61
CA GLU A 76 -20.14 12.13 18.11
C GLU A 76 -18.89 12.32 17.21
N ALA A 77 -18.17 11.25 16.91
CA ALA A 77 -17.00 11.31 16.07
C ALA A 77 -17.33 11.73 14.61
N ALA A 78 -18.45 11.25 14.06
CA ALA A 78 -18.93 11.64 12.73
C ALA A 78 -19.36 13.11 12.66
N SER A 79 -19.79 13.72 13.76
CA SER A 79 -20.18 15.13 13.79
C SER A 79 -19.06 16.08 13.39
N ALA A 80 -17.80 15.70 13.58
CA ALA A 80 -16.63 16.45 13.10
C ALA A 80 -16.55 16.56 11.56
N LEU A 81 -17.33 15.76 10.83
CA LEU A 81 -17.40 15.79 9.37
C LEU A 81 -18.64 16.53 8.83
N ALA A 82 -19.49 17.10 9.71
CA ALA A 82 -20.76 17.73 9.33
C ALA A 82 -20.62 18.93 8.38
N ASP A 83 -19.43 19.53 8.31
CA ASP A 83 -19.11 20.59 7.36
C ASP A 83 -18.90 20.11 5.90
N VAL A 84 -18.66 18.79 5.73
CA VAL A 84 -18.40 18.16 4.42
C VAL A 84 -19.51 17.18 4.06
N TYR A 85 -20.07 16.49 5.06
CA TYR A 85 -21.07 15.44 4.91
C TYR A 85 -22.37 15.80 5.59
N GLU A 86 -23.50 15.45 4.97
CA GLU A 86 -24.78 15.29 5.71
C GLU A 86 -24.68 14.00 6.52
N VAL A 87 -24.43 14.13 7.83
CA VAL A 87 -24.29 12.98 8.73
C VAL A 87 -25.66 12.47 9.13
N ILE A 88 -25.93 11.21 8.87
CA ILE A 88 -27.21 10.55 9.13
C ILE A 88 -27.01 9.41 10.14
N ILE A 89 -27.72 9.47 11.26
CA ILE A 89 -27.64 8.42 12.29
C ILE A 89 -28.62 7.31 11.96
N THR A 90 -28.11 6.15 11.60
CA THR A 90 -28.88 4.94 11.30
C THR A 90 -29.38 4.25 12.57
N ASN A 91 -30.45 3.49 12.45
CA ASN A 91 -31.05 2.70 13.52
C ASN A 91 -31.85 1.52 12.93
N ALA A 92 -32.56 0.77 13.78
CA ALA A 92 -33.33 -0.39 13.34
C ALA A 92 -34.44 -0.10 12.28
N HIS A 93 -34.86 1.16 12.15
CA HIS A 93 -35.92 1.59 11.24
C HIS A 93 -35.42 2.45 10.08
N TYR A 94 -34.16 2.90 10.11
CA TYR A 94 -33.59 3.72 9.07
C TYR A 94 -32.15 3.30 8.78
N SER A 95 -31.95 2.73 7.64
CA SER A 95 -30.68 2.22 7.12
C SER A 95 -30.39 2.80 5.73
N ILE A 96 -29.32 2.39 5.09
CA ILE A 96 -29.04 2.72 3.69
C ILE A 96 -30.19 2.31 2.75
N LEU A 97 -30.94 1.27 3.08
CA LEU A 97 -32.05 0.81 2.24
C LEU A 97 -33.20 1.80 2.25
N GLU A 98 -33.56 2.33 3.42
CA GLU A 98 -34.58 3.38 3.56
C GLU A 98 -34.10 4.69 2.92
N PHE A 99 -32.81 5.05 3.12
CA PHE A 99 -32.18 6.18 2.44
C PHE A 99 -32.34 6.11 0.92
N LEU A 100 -32.08 4.93 0.32
CA LEU A 100 -32.18 4.75 -1.14
C LEU A 100 -33.63 4.83 -1.63
N LYS A 101 -34.61 4.34 -0.88
CA LYS A 101 -36.03 4.48 -1.24
C LYS A 101 -36.47 5.95 -1.26
N GLU A 102 -35.93 6.77 -0.37
CA GLU A 102 -36.26 8.19 -0.25
C GLU A 102 -35.48 9.08 -1.23
N ARG A 103 -34.21 8.76 -1.44
CA ARG A 103 -33.22 9.66 -2.10
C ARG A 103 -32.40 8.97 -3.19
N GLY A 104 -32.83 7.80 -3.68
CA GLY A 104 -32.14 7.08 -4.71
C GLY A 104 -32.13 7.82 -6.06
N ALA A 105 -31.28 7.41 -6.96
CA ALA A 105 -31.03 8.01 -8.25
C ALA A 105 -31.37 7.04 -9.40
N ALA A 106 -31.45 7.58 -10.63
CA ALA A 106 -31.69 6.73 -11.81
C ALA A 106 -30.48 5.86 -12.16
N LYS A 107 -29.25 6.34 -11.91
CA LYS A 107 -28.04 5.56 -12.12
C LYS A 107 -27.17 5.59 -10.87
N ILE A 108 -27.07 4.43 -10.21
CA ILE A 108 -26.36 4.25 -8.95
C ILE A 108 -25.09 3.44 -9.18
N GLY A 109 -23.94 4.02 -8.83
CA GLY A 109 -22.64 3.35 -8.84
C GLY A 109 -22.43 2.50 -7.59
N LEU A 110 -21.83 1.32 -7.75
CA LEU A 110 -21.43 0.42 -6.69
C LEU A 110 -20.08 -0.23 -7.03
N GLU A 111 -19.25 -0.50 -6.03
CA GLU A 111 -17.98 -1.22 -6.20
C GLU A 111 -18.26 -2.72 -6.29
N PHE A 112 -18.37 -3.26 -7.50
CA PHE A 112 -18.74 -4.68 -7.74
C PHE A 112 -17.67 -5.65 -7.27
N LYS A 113 -16.38 -5.25 -7.29
CA LYS A 113 -15.29 -6.07 -6.77
C LYS A 113 -15.30 -6.22 -5.26
N ASN A 114 -15.95 -5.29 -4.55
CA ASN A 114 -16.00 -5.27 -3.09
C ASN A 114 -17.37 -5.66 -2.54
N ALA A 115 -18.45 -5.29 -3.22
CA ALA A 115 -19.80 -5.59 -2.78
C ALA A 115 -20.10 -7.10 -2.84
N THR A 116 -20.65 -7.67 -1.75
CA THR A 116 -21.13 -9.05 -1.79
C THR A 116 -22.39 -9.16 -2.65
N VAL A 117 -22.68 -10.36 -3.15
CA VAL A 117 -23.92 -10.64 -3.91
C VAL A 117 -25.17 -10.30 -3.09
N ASP A 118 -25.16 -10.57 -1.78
CA ASP A 118 -26.26 -10.21 -0.88
C ASP A 118 -26.44 -8.69 -0.79
N TYR A 119 -25.32 -7.96 -0.57
CA TYR A 119 -25.36 -6.50 -0.49
C TYR A 119 -25.88 -5.89 -1.79
N TYR A 120 -25.37 -6.33 -2.95
CA TYR A 120 -25.87 -5.92 -4.26
C TYR A 120 -27.38 -6.17 -4.41
N GLY A 121 -27.86 -7.37 -4.02
CA GLY A 121 -29.28 -7.73 -4.09
C GLY A 121 -30.17 -6.81 -3.24
N ARG A 122 -29.71 -6.48 -2.03
CA ARG A 122 -30.41 -5.55 -1.12
C ARG A 122 -30.45 -4.12 -1.68
N ILE A 123 -29.32 -3.61 -2.17
CA ILE A 123 -29.24 -2.28 -2.80
C ILE A 123 -30.18 -2.21 -4.02
N LYS A 124 -30.15 -3.23 -4.90
CA LYS A 124 -31.01 -3.30 -6.06
C LYS A 124 -32.51 -3.34 -5.70
N GLY A 125 -32.85 -4.06 -4.63
CA GLY A 125 -34.25 -4.15 -4.15
C GLY A 125 -34.75 -2.88 -3.46
N ALA A 126 -33.84 -2.02 -2.98
CA ALA A 126 -34.19 -0.75 -2.33
C ALA A 126 -34.12 0.46 -3.27
N ALA A 127 -33.39 0.35 -4.38
CA ALA A 127 -33.27 1.41 -5.39
C ALA A 127 -34.65 1.71 -6.01
N PRO A 128 -34.92 2.96 -6.45
CA PRO A 128 -36.14 3.33 -7.14
C PRO A 128 -36.40 2.43 -8.37
N GLU A 129 -37.66 2.20 -8.71
CA GLU A 129 -38.04 1.42 -9.87
C GLU A 129 -37.43 2.02 -11.15
N GLY A 130 -36.80 1.16 -11.97
CA GLY A 130 -36.10 1.60 -13.18
C GLY A 130 -34.66 2.10 -12.96
N SER A 131 -34.17 2.15 -11.73
CA SER A 131 -32.76 2.49 -11.47
C SER A 131 -31.80 1.46 -12.04
N GLU A 132 -30.73 1.94 -12.65
CA GLU A 132 -29.61 1.14 -13.12
C GLU A 132 -28.51 1.09 -12.02
N ILE A 133 -28.06 -0.10 -11.66
CA ILE A 133 -26.88 -0.27 -10.78
C ILE A 133 -25.68 -0.61 -11.66
N VAL A 134 -24.66 0.24 -11.63
CA VAL A 134 -23.44 0.10 -12.48
C VAL A 134 -22.17 0.02 -11.62
N SER A 135 -21.14 -0.63 -12.17
CA SER A 135 -19.82 -0.62 -11.50
C SER A 135 -19.13 0.74 -11.69
N PHE A 136 -18.43 1.19 -10.62
CA PHE A 136 -17.40 2.22 -10.71
C PHE A 136 -16.02 1.73 -10.26
N ASP A 137 -15.80 0.41 -10.25
CA ASP A 137 -14.52 -0.19 -9.90
C ASP A 137 -13.37 0.47 -10.66
N GLY A 138 -12.30 0.80 -9.93
CA GLY A 138 -11.11 1.44 -10.48
C GLY A 138 -11.13 2.97 -10.44
N MET A 139 -12.29 3.63 -10.37
CA MET A 139 -12.35 5.10 -10.41
C MET A 139 -11.63 5.77 -9.24
N LEU A 140 -11.87 5.29 -8.01
CA LEU A 140 -11.20 5.83 -6.82
C LEU A 140 -9.75 5.37 -6.76
N GLU A 141 -9.45 4.16 -7.17
CA GLU A 141 -8.09 3.61 -7.23
C GLU A 141 -7.21 4.41 -8.20
N GLU A 142 -7.75 4.84 -9.36
CA GLU A 142 -7.03 5.71 -10.30
C GLU A 142 -6.74 7.10 -9.71
N ILE A 143 -7.67 7.66 -8.94
CA ILE A 143 -7.47 8.95 -8.24
C ILE A 143 -6.41 8.77 -7.14
N ARG A 144 -6.52 7.72 -6.32
CA ARG A 144 -5.59 7.38 -5.23
C ARG A 144 -4.19 7.04 -5.71
N ALA A 145 -4.03 6.55 -6.95
CA ALA A 145 -2.71 6.21 -7.49
C ALA A 145 -1.76 7.42 -7.51
N VAL A 146 -2.27 8.64 -7.74
CA VAL A 146 -1.49 9.88 -7.68
C VAL A 146 -1.72 10.55 -6.33
N LYS A 147 -0.73 10.47 -5.44
CA LYS A 147 -0.84 10.90 -4.05
C LYS A 147 -0.81 12.42 -3.89
N ASP A 148 -1.61 12.93 -2.98
CA ASP A 148 -1.45 14.31 -2.50
C ASP A 148 -0.28 14.42 -1.50
N ASP A 149 0.08 15.66 -1.11
CA ASP A 149 1.23 15.89 -0.23
C ASP A 149 1.03 15.35 1.19
N THR A 150 -0.22 15.23 1.62
CA THR A 150 -0.58 14.66 2.94
C THR A 150 -0.37 13.15 2.94
N GLU A 151 -0.83 12.46 1.89
CA GLU A 151 -0.62 11.04 1.68
C GLU A 151 0.89 10.73 1.62
N LEU A 152 1.64 11.48 0.80
CA LEU A 152 3.10 11.32 0.69
C LEU A 152 3.80 11.51 2.04
N SER A 153 3.33 12.45 2.87
CA SER A 153 3.89 12.69 4.19
C SER A 153 3.62 11.55 5.16
N ALA A 154 2.42 10.96 5.11
CA ALA A 154 2.05 9.80 5.94
C ALA A 154 2.86 8.55 5.55
N ILE A 155 2.98 8.27 4.25
CA ILE A 155 3.77 7.15 3.72
C ILE A 155 5.26 7.30 4.07
N ALA A 156 5.83 8.50 3.88
CA ALA A 156 7.22 8.77 4.24
C ALA A 156 7.48 8.60 5.75
N MET A 157 6.47 8.86 6.60
CA MET A 157 6.59 8.59 8.03
C MET A 157 6.50 7.10 8.35
N ALA A 158 5.58 6.36 7.70
CA ALA A 158 5.49 4.91 7.83
C ALA A 158 6.83 4.25 7.42
N GLU A 159 7.40 4.67 6.29
CA GLU A 159 8.69 4.17 5.81
C GLU A 159 9.84 4.47 6.78
N LYS A 160 9.86 5.67 7.36
CA LYS A 160 10.85 6.05 8.37
C LYS A 160 10.73 5.23 9.66
N ILE A 161 9.52 4.80 10.03
CA ILE A 161 9.32 3.87 11.14
C ILE A 161 9.95 2.53 10.80
N GLY A 162 9.77 2.01 9.58
CA GLY A 162 10.41 0.82 9.05
C GLY A 162 11.94 0.90 9.11
N ASP A 163 12.53 1.98 8.60
CA ASP A 163 13.98 2.25 8.66
C ASP A 163 14.54 2.17 10.08
N ARG A 164 13.84 2.76 11.03
CA ARG A 164 14.27 2.73 12.45
C ARG A 164 14.11 1.35 13.07
N ALA A 165 13.07 0.61 12.70
CA ALA A 165 12.87 -0.77 13.13
C ALA A 165 13.97 -1.68 12.55
N PHE A 166 14.33 -1.49 11.26
CA PHE A 166 15.48 -2.17 10.66
C PHE A 166 16.79 -1.89 11.41
N SER A 167 17.08 -0.62 11.65
CA SER A 167 18.30 -0.24 12.40
C SER A 167 18.36 -0.89 13.78
N TYR A 168 17.22 -1.02 14.47
CA TYR A 168 17.13 -1.69 15.75
C TYR A 168 17.35 -3.20 15.64
N ILE A 169 16.73 -3.86 14.64
CA ILE A 169 16.77 -5.32 14.55
C ILE A 169 18.15 -5.86 14.20
N LEU A 170 18.99 -5.08 13.53
CA LEU A 170 20.38 -5.47 13.23
C LEU A 170 21.18 -5.81 14.52
N GLY A 171 20.89 -5.17 15.64
CA GLY A 171 21.51 -5.46 16.93
C GLY A 171 20.95 -6.70 17.65
N GLU A 172 19.83 -7.24 17.19
CA GLU A 172 19.15 -8.38 17.79
C GLU A 172 19.44 -9.71 17.06
N ILE A 173 19.74 -9.62 15.74
CA ILE A 173 20.03 -10.79 14.90
C ILE A 173 21.36 -11.41 15.32
N LYS A 174 21.34 -12.71 15.66
CA LYS A 174 22.53 -13.49 16.00
C LYS A 174 22.22 -14.99 15.89
N PRO A 175 23.23 -15.87 15.78
CA PRO A 175 23.01 -17.29 15.83
C PRO A 175 22.22 -17.73 17.06
N GLY A 176 21.23 -18.60 16.87
CA GLY A 176 20.39 -19.15 17.93
C GLY A 176 19.09 -18.40 18.21
N ILE A 177 18.85 -17.21 17.62
CA ILE A 177 17.52 -16.57 17.62
C ILE A 177 16.66 -17.17 16.51
N SER A 178 15.36 -17.31 16.72
CA SER A 178 14.44 -17.82 15.70
C SER A 178 13.92 -16.72 14.74
N GLU A 179 13.47 -17.14 13.55
CA GLU A 179 12.82 -16.22 12.58
C GLU A 179 11.60 -15.53 13.22
N LYS A 180 10.78 -16.28 13.97
CA LYS A 180 9.62 -15.74 14.69
C LYS A 180 9.98 -14.68 15.74
N GLU A 181 11.07 -14.88 16.48
CA GLU A 181 11.53 -13.89 17.47
C GLU A 181 11.98 -12.60 16.80
N ILE A 182 12.64 -12.69 15.62
CA ILE A 182 13.04 -11.50 14.84
C ILE A 182 11.80 -10.79 14.34
N ALA A 183 10.83 -11.50 13.73
CA ALA A 183 9.58 -10.91 13.24
C ALA A 183 8.84 -10.18 14.37
N LEU A 184 8.64 -10.84 15.53
CA LEU A 184 7.98 -10.25 16.68
C LEU A 184 8.69 -8.98 17.17
N LYS A 185 10.03 -8.98 17.21
CA LYS A 185 10.81 -7.80 17.64
C LYS A 185 10.67 -6.63 16.66
N LEU A 186 10.63 -6.89 15.34
CA LEU A 186 10.36 -5.89 14.30
C LEU A 186 8.98 -5.26 14.49
N GLU A 187 7.95 -6.09 14.61
CA GLU A 187 6.55 -5.65 14.78
C GLU A 187 6.36 -4.80 16.04
N LEU A 188 6.87 -5.28 17.17
CA LEU A 188 6.83 -4.52 18.41
C LEU A 188 7.55 -3.18 18.27
N LYS A 189 8.71 -3.18 17.62
CA LYS A 189 9.48 -1.95 17.42
C LYS A 189 8.76 -0.94 16.54
N MET A 190 8.13 -1.37 15.46
CA MET A 190 7.31 -0.47 14.62
C MET A 190 6.15 0.14 15.42
N ARG A 191 5.46 -0.66 16.26
CA ARG A 191 4.40 -0.14 17.15
C ARG A 191 4.92 0.83 18.21
N GLU A 192 6.05 0.56 18.85
CA GLU A 192 6.72 1.49 19.78
C GLU A 192 7.06 2.83 19.12
N LEU A 193 7.36 2.81 17.82
CA LEU A 193 7.70 3.99 17.03
C LEU A 193 6.49 4.76 16.51
N GLY A 194 5.26 4.27 16.77
CA GLY A 194 4.01 4.95 16.47
C GLY A 194 3.19 4.37 15.32
N ALA A 195 3.54 3.18 14.81
CA ALA A 195 2.71 2.48 13.84
C ALA A 195 1.37 2.05 14.45
N SER A 196 0.26 2.25 13.72
CA SER A 196 -1.07 1.80 14.13
C SER A 196 -1.32 0.33 13.82
N GLY A 197 -0.60 -0.25 12.87
CA GLY A 197 -0.73 -1.63 12.41
C GLY A 197 0.46 -2.06 11.56
N LEU A 198 0.41 -3.28 11.06
CA LEU A 198 1.30 -3.80 10.04
C LEU A 198 0.66 -3.58 8.67
N SER A 199 1.46 -3.33 7.63
CA SER A 199 0.98 -3.23 6.25
C SER A 199 0.56 -4.60 5.71
N PHE A 200 1.27 -5.64 6.15
CA PHE A 200 1.08 -7.05 5.81
C PHE A 200 1.77 -7.92 6.88
N ASP A 201 1.58 -9.25 6.78
CA ASP A 201 2.25 -10.20 7.69
C ASP A 201 3.76 -10.19 7.45
N THR A 202 4.53 -9.86 8.48
CA THR A 202 5.98 -9.71 8.41
C THR A 202 6.65 -11.01 7.95
N ILE A 203 7.46 -10.92 6.90
CA ILE A 203 8.28 -12.03 6.41
C ILE A 203 9.66 -11.96 7.05
N VAL A 204 10.07 -13.03 7.72
CA VAL A 204 11.45 -13.25 8.17
C VAL A 204 11.81 -14.69 7.87
N VAL A 205 12.74 -14.86 6.95
CA VAL A 205 13.24 -16.19 6.53
C VAL A 205 14.75 -16.21 6.51
N SER A 206 15.35 -17.39 6.77
CA SER A 206 16.80 -17.49 6.90
C SER A 206 17.38 -18.73 6.21
N GLY A 207 18.65 -18.64 5.81
CA GLY A 207 19.39 -19.70 5.14
C GLY A 207 18.69 -20.18 3.86
N GLU A 208 18.49 -21.49 3.73
CA GLU A 208 17.79 -22.07 2.57
C GLU A 208 16.36 -21.51 2.38
N ARG A 209 15.68 -21.14 3.47
CA ARG A 209 14.31 -20.62 3.44
C ARG A 209 14.20 -19.24 2.76
N THR A 210 15.30 -18.50 2.62
CA THR A 210 15.31 -17.24 1.85
C THR A 210 15.02 -17.46 0.36
N SER A 211 15.09 -18.71 -0.14
CA SER A 211 14.65 -19.07 -1.48
C SER A 211 13.12 -19.06 -1.67
N MET A 212 12.35 -18.85 -0.62
CA MET A 212 10.89 -18.75 -0.65
C MET A 212 10.47 -17.28 -0.52
N PRO A 213 10.04 -16.58 -1.59
CA PRO A 213 9.72 -15.15 -1.57
C PRO A 213 8.66 -14.75 -0.53
N HIS A 214 7.68 -15.64 -0.29
CA HIS A 214 6.58 -15.44 0.67
C HIS A 214 6.68 -16.46 1.83
N GLY A 215 7.89 -16.73 2.30
CA GLY A 215 8.09 -17.64 3.42
C GLY A 215 7.65 -17.02 4.75
N GLU A 216 6.78 -17.70 5.49
CA GLU A 216 6.36 -17.26 6.82
C GLU A 216 7.46 -17.51 7.87
N PRO A 217 7.62 -16.63 8.89
CA PRO A 217 8.55 -16.84 10.00
C PRO A 217 8.30 -18.16 10.71
N SER A 218 9.36 -18.94 10.93
CA SER A 218 9.29 -20.26 11.54
C SER A 218 10.12 -20.34 12.84
N ASP A 219 10.12 -21.53 13.46
CA ASP A 219 10.97 -21.81 14.62
C ASP A 219 12.44 -22.15 14.23
N LYS A 220 12.79 -22.01 12.91
CA LYS A 220 14.19 -22.17 12.48
C LYS A 220 15.06 -21.16 13.20
N LEU A 221 16.14 -21.66 13.78
CA LEU A 221 17.17 -20.84 14.40
C LEU A 221 18.13 -20.32 13.33
N ILE A 222 18.50 -19.05 13.45
CA ILE A 222 19.53 -18.43 12.62
C ILE A 222 20.87 -19.11 12.90
N GLU A 223 21.62 -19.37 11.84
CA GLU A 223 22.93 -20.00 11.87
C GLU A 223 24.01 -19.11 11.25
N ASN A 224 25.27 -19.37 11.60
CA ASN A 224 26.38 -18.68 10.95
C ASN A 224 26.46 -19.10 9.48
N GLY A 225 26.55 -18.14 8.56
CA GLY A 225 26.50 -18.37 7.11
C GLY A 225 25.12 -18.17 6.50
N ASP A 226 24.07 -17.97 7.31
CA ASP A 226 22.74 -17.69 6.80
C ASP A 226 22.63 -16.27 6.20
N PHE A 227 21.92 -16.17 5.08
CA PHE A 227 21.19 -14.95 4.80
C PHE A 227 19.91 -14.89 5.64
N VAL A 228 19.54 -13.68 6.04
CA VAL A 228 18.25 -13.38 6.68
C VAL A 228 17.56 -12.32 5.84
N THR A 229 16.48 -12.69 5.18
CA THR A 229 15.62 -11.77 4.44
C THR A 229 14.48 -11.36 5.33
N MET A 230 14.31 -10.07 5.49
CA MET A 230 13.23 -9.43 6.24
C MET A 230 12.47 -8.52 5.29
N ASP A 231 11.16 -8.79 5.15
CA ASP A 231 10.23 -8.01 4.36
C ASP A 231 9.08 -7.60 5.28
N PHE A 232 8.92 -6.30 5.47
CA PHE A 232 8.04 -5.75 6.49
C PHE A 232 7.64 -4.31 6.19
N GLY A 233 6.48 -3.96 6.66
CA GLY A 233 5.95 -2.61 6.57
C GLY A 233 4.97 -2.30 7.69
N CYS A 234 4.66 -1.04 7.87
CA CYS A 234 3.72 -0.60 8.89
C CYS A 234 2.73 0.44 8.39
N ILE A 235 1.64 0.62 9.12
CA ILE A 235 0.62 1.61 8.84
C ILE A 235 0.81 2.83 9.75
N PHE A 236 0.88 4.01 9.12
CA PHE A 236 0.85 5.29 9.82
C PHE A 236 -0.21 6.20 9.20
N ASN A 237 -1.15 6.70 10.03
CA ASN A 237 -2.30 7.49 9.57
C ASN A 237 -3.07 6.83 8.40
N GLY A 238 -3.27 5.51 8.45
CA GLY A 238 -3.97 4.73 7.44
C GLY A 238 -3.13 4.33 6.22
N TYR A 239 -1.90 4.83 6.07
CA TYR A 239 -1.04 4.58 4.91
C TYR A 239 0.04 3.56 5.22
N CYS A 240 0.27 2.66 4.27
CA CYS A 240 1.25 1.58 4.35
C CYS A 240 2.67 2.05 4.01
N SER A 241 3.68 1.37 4.57
CA SER A 241 5.06 1.33 4.08
C SER A 241 5.43 -0.07 3.65
N ASP A 242 6.56 -0.20 2.93
CA ASP A 242 7.04 -1.46 2.39
C ASP A 242 8.53 -1.45 2.17
N MET A 243 9.25 -2.41 2.74
CA MET A 243 10.69 -2.56 2.51
C MET A 243 11.18 -3.97 2.74
N THR A 244 12.09 -4.42 1.89
CA THR A 244 12.85 -5.67 2.10
C THR A 244 14.34 -5.40 2.23
N ARG A 245 14.96 -6.06 3.20
CA ARG A 245 16.42 -6.16 3.33
C ARG A 245 16.86 -7.60 3.56
N THR A 246 17.95 -7.97 2.92
CA THR A 246 18.65 -9.23 3.18
C THR A 246 20.01 -8.92 3.81
N VAL A 247 20.29 -9.53 4.95
CA VAL A 247 21.56 -9.41 5.67
C VAL A 247 22.22 -10.79 5.80
N ALA A 248 23.52 -10.84 6.08
CA ALA A 248 24.23 -12.08 6.34
C ALA A 248 24.62 -12.19 7.82
N VAL A 249 24.76 -13.40 8.32
CA VAL A 249 25.19 -13.68 9.69
C VAL A 249 26.54 -14.39 9.70
N GLY A 250 27.56 -13.75 10.30
CA GLY A 250 28.90 -14.27 10.47
C GLY A 250 29.72 -14.28 9.18
N SER A 251 29.53 -15.24 8.30
CA SER A 251 30.30 -15.37 7.05
C SER A 251 29.42 -15.46 5.81
N VAL A 252 29.95 -15.11 4.66
CA VAL A 252 29.30 -15.27 3.34
C VAL A 252 30.24 -15.98 2.39
N THR A 253 29.68 -16.86 1.56
CA THR A 253 30.40 -17.49 0.44
C THR A 253 30.54 -16.50 -0.72
N ASP A 254 31.46 -16.76 -1.65
CA ASP A 254 31.61 -15.99 -2.87
C ASP A 254 30.31 -16.02 -3.71
N GLU A 255 29.63 -17.19 -3.82
CA GLU A 255 28.35 -17.32 -4.52
C GLU A 255 27.25 -16.42 -3.91
N GLN A 256 27.15 -16.39 -2.59
CA GLN A 256 26.19 -15.50 -1.90
C GLN A 256 26.49 -14.03 -2.19
N ARG A 257 27.73 -13.63 -2.11
CA ARG A 257 28.17 -12.25 -2.37
C ARG A 257 27.91 -11.85 -3.82
N ASP A 258 28.22 -12.73 -4.77
CA ASP A 258 28.03 -12.45 -6.21
C ASP A 258 26.55 -12.27 -6.53
N ILE A 259 25.67 -13.14 -6.01
CA ILE A 259 24.22 -13.05 -6.23
C ILE A 259 23.64 -11.80 -5.56
N TYR A 260 24.06 -11.50 -4.32
CA TYR A 260 23.66 -10.25 -3.64
C TYR A 260 24.01 -9.02 -4.50
N ASN A 261 25.22 -8.98 -5.04
CA ASN A 261 25.67 -7.87 -5.88
C ASN A 261 24.91 -7.77 -7.21
N VAL A 262 24.44 -8.89 -7.78
CA VAL A 262 23.56 -8.86 -8.96
C VAL A 262 22.22 -8.20 -8.62
N VAL A 263 21.59 -8.61 -7.52
CA VAL A 263 20.30 -8.02 -7.07
C VAL A 263 20.48 -6.54 -6.74
N LEU A 264 21.52 -6.19 -5.98
CA LEU A 264 21.83 -4.81 -5.62
C LEU A 264 22.03 -3.92 -6.87
N ARG A 265 22.77 -4.41 -7.86
CA ARG A 265 22.97 -3.70 -9.13
C ARG A 265 21.66 -3.54 -9.89
N ALA A 266 20.83 -4.59 -9.94
CA ALA A 266 19.51 -4.52 -10.59
C ALA A 266 18.63 -3.47 -9.92
N GLN A 267 18.58 -3.45 -8.59
CA GLN A 267 17.80 -2.49 -7.80
C GLN A 267 18.29 -1.05 -8.02
N LYS A 268 19.58 -0.78 -7.85
CA LYS A 268 20.17 0.56 -8.02
C LYS A 268 19.99 1.09 -9.45
N THR A 269 20.29 0.26 -10.46
CA THR A 269 20.16 0.66 -11.88
C THR A 269 18.71 0.97 -12.23
N THR A 270 17.75 0.23 -11.64
CA THR A 270 16.34 0.50 -11.86
C THR A 270 15.91 1.81 -11.19
N CYS A 271 16.35 2.06 -9.96
CA CYS A 271 16.13 3.36 -9.29
C CYS A 271 16.63 4.55 -10.12
N ASP A 272 17.80 4.40 -10.74
CA ASP A 272 18.39 5.46 -11.58
C ASP A 272 17.64 5.66 -12.91
N ALA A 273 16.93 4.64 -13.39
CA ALA A 273 16.26 4.66 -14.69
C ALA A 273 14.81 5.16 -14.63
N ILE A 274 14.10 4.96 -13.50
CA ILE A 274 12.66 5.25 -13.37
C ILE A 274 12.39 6.75 -13.43
N LYS A 275 11.38 7.11 -14.21
CA LYS A 275 10.80 8.47 -14.26
C LYS A 275 9.35 8.42 -14.75
N ALA A 276 8.63 9.51 -14.62
CA ALA A 276 7.29 9.65 -15.20
C ALA A 276 7.30 9.43 -16.72
N GLY A 277 6.20 8.88 -17.23
CA GLY A 277 6.02 8.55 -18.65
C GLY A 277 6.48 7.13 -19.02
N MET A 278 7.23 6.43 -18.19
CA MET A 278 7.56 5.01 -18.41
C MET A 278 6.36 4.12 -18.12
N LYS A 279 6.25 3.02 -18.88
CA LYS A 279 5.32 1.93 -18.56
C LYS A 279 5.87 1.05 -17.44
N GLY A 280 5.00 0.46 -16.64
CA GLY A 280 5.40 -0.50 -15.61
C GLY A 280 6.22 -1.67 -16.17
N SER A 281 5.91 -2.13 -17.39
CA SER A 281 6.69 -3.17 -18.09
C SER A 281 8.09 -2.71 -18.52
N GLU A 282 8.28 -1.44 -18.84
CA GLU A 282 9.60 -0.89 -19.14
C GLU A 282 10.47 -0.79 -17.88
N VAL A 283 9.85 -0.47 -16.74
CA VAL A 283 10.52 -0.42 -15.43
C VAL A 283 10.98 -1.82 -15.01
N ASP A 284 10.08 -2.82 -15.08
CA ASP A 284 10.41 -4.23 -14.80
C ASP A 284 11.56 -4.74 -15.70
N ALA A 285 11.53 -4.38 -16.98
CA ALA A 285 12.53 -4.85 -17.94
C ALA A 285 13.97 -4.43 -17.58
N VAL A 286 14.18 -3.31 -16.88
CA VAL A 286 15.51 -2.86 -16.46
C VAL A 286 16.15 -3.86 -15.49
N ALA A 287 15.45 -4.18 -14.39
CA ALA A 287 15.95 -5.13 -13.39
C ALA A 287 16.06 -6.54 -13.96
N ARG A 288 15.02 -6.97 -14.67
CA ARG A 288 14.92 -8.32 -15.25
C ARG A 288 16.04 -8.60 -16.25
N LYS A 289 16.41 -7.60 -17.06
CA LYS A 289 17.54 -7.73 -18.00
C LYS A 289 18.84 -7.97 -17.24
N ILE A 290 19.15 -7.23 -16.18
CA ILE A 290 20.38 -7.36 -15.41
C ILE A 290 20.48 -8.75 -14.78
N ILE A 291 19.38 -9.23 -14.20
CA ILE A 291 19.30 -10.56 -13.57
C ILE A 291 19.44 -11.66 -14.63
N SER A 292 18.79 -11.51 -15.78
CA SER A 292 18.87 -12.48 -16.88
C SER A 292 20.26 -12.53 -17.52
N ASP A 293 20.89 -11.38 -17.75
CA ASP A 293 22.26 -11.30 -18.30
C ASP A 293 23.30 -11.95 -17.35
N ALA A 294 23.00 -11.99 -16.04
CA ALA A 294 23.81 -12.68 -15.04
C ALA A 294 23.51 -14.20 -14.97
N GLY A 295 22.56 -14.72 -15.77
CA GLY A 295 22.22 -16.14 -15.82
C GLY A 295 21.13 -16.58 -14.83
N TYR A 296 20.46 -15.64 -14.13
CA TYR A 296 19.46 -15.95 -13.09
C TYR A 296 18.01 -15.56 -13.48
N GLY A 297 17.73 -15.37 -14.78
CA GLY A 297 16.40 -14.94 -15.24
C GLY A 297 15.25 -15.80 -14.77
N GLU A 298 15.42 -17.12 -14.73
CA GLU A 298 14.42 -18.08 -14.24
C GLU A 298 14.24 -18.03 -12.69
N CYS A 299 15.18 -17.38 -11.99
CA CYS A 299 15.14 -17.24 -10.53
C CYS A 299 14.48 -15.93 -10.07
N PHE A 300 13.98 -15.10 -11.00
CA PHE A 300 13.19 -13.89 -10.71
C PHE A 300 11.77 -14.06 -11.20
N GLY A 301 10.95 -14.70 -10.39
CA GLY A 301 9.61 -15.21 -10.78
C GLY A 301 8.43 -14.28 -10.54
N HIS A 302 8.62 -13.09 -9.94
CA HIS A 302 7.54 -12.12 -9.69
C HIS A 302 7.72 -10.81 -10.48
N GLY A 303 6.78 -9.89 -10.39
CA GLY A 303 6.91 -8.52 -10.90
C GLY A 303 7.96 -7.73 -10.12
N LEU A 304 8.48 -6.68 -10.72
CA LEU A 304 9.48 -5.85 -10.06
C LEU A 304 8.93 -5.07 -8.88
N GLY A 305 7.62 -4.73 -8.88
CA GLY A 305 7.02 -3.95 -7.80
C GLY A 305 5.60 -3.46 -8.09
N HIS A 306 5.09 -2.68 -7.15
CA HIS A 306 3.71 -2.18 -7.12
C HIS A 306 3.63 -0.80 -6.46
N GLY A 307 2.48 -0.14 -6.60
CA GLY A 307 2.13 1.04 -5.82
C GLY A 307 1.79 0.71 -4.38
N VAL A 308 2.00 1.66 -3.51
CA VAL A 308 1.67 1.59 -2.08
C VAL A 308 0.86 2.82 -1.69
N GLY A 309 -0.10 2.66 -0.79
CA GLY A 309 -0.93 3.75 -0.30
C GLY A 309 -1.76 3.36 0.90
N LEU A 310 -3.07 3.46 0.82
CA LEU A 310 -3.99 2.91 1.81
C LEU A 310 -4.03 1.38 1.77
N GLU A 311 -3.77 0.81 0.59
CA GLU A 311 -3.53 -0.61 0.42
C GLU A 311 -2.04 -0.86 0.22
N ILE A 312 -1.59 -2.02 0.66
CA ILE A 312 -0.21 -2.41 0.43
C ILE A 312 0.07 -2.63 -1.07
N HIS A 313 -0.86 -3.20 -1.79
CA HIS A 313 -0.79 -3.37 -3.23
C HIS A 313 -1.84 -2.52 -3.93
N GLU A 314 -1.43 -1.44 -4.57
CA GLU A 314 -2.28 -0.62 -5.41
C GLU A 314 -1.57 -0.21 -6.72
N ALA A 315 -2.23 0.58 -7.57
CA ALA A 315 -1.61 1.10 -8.79
C ALA A 315 -0.49 2.12 -8.47
N PRO A 316 0.60 2.14 -9.30
CA PRO A 316 0.82 1.36 -10.51
C PRO A 316 1.42 -0.02 -10.23
N THR A 317 1.34 -0.93 -11.21
CA THR A 317 2.09 -2.19 -11.19
C THR A 317 3.35 -2.10 -12.06
N ALA A 318 4.48 -2.65 -11.58
CA ALA A 318 5.71 -2.80 -12.34
C ALA A 318 5.98 -4.29 -12.58
N ASN A 319 5.50 -4.82 -13.71
CA ASN A 319 5.68 -6.21 -14.12
C ASN A 319 5.73 -6.34 -15.63
N THR A 320 6.08 -7.52 -16.13
CA THR A 320 6.28 -7.79 -17.57
C THR A 320 5.08 -7.50 -18.47
N ARG A 321 3.87 -7.31 -17.93
CA ARG A 321 2.62 -7.12 -18.67
C ARG A 321 1.96 -5.77 -18.42
N SER A 322 2.50 -4.95 -17.53
CA SER A 322 1.89 -3.68 -17.16
C SER A 322 2.03 -2.63 -18.27
N ASP A 323 0.91 -2.17 -18.77
CA ASP A 323 0.83 -1.01 -19.67
C ASP A 323 0.55 0.30 -18.92
N GLU A 324 0.48 0.27 -17.58
CA GLU A 324 0.25 1.45 -16.75
C GLU A 324 1.43 2.43 -16.88
N ILE A 325 1.09 3.69 -17.13
CA ILE A 325 2.08 4.76 -17.28
C ILE A 325 2.30 5.43 -15.93
N LEU A 326 3.55 5.45 -15.48
CA LEU A 326 3.95 6.11 -14.26
C LEU A 326 3.74 7.62 -14.38
N LYS A 327 3.08 8.21 -13.38
CA LYS A 327 2.84 9.66 -13.28
C LYS A 327 3.60 10.22 -12.07
N PRO A 328 3.94 11.51 -12.08
CA PRO A 328 4.50 12.15 -10.88
C PRO A 328 3.59 11.99 -9.67
N LYS A 329 4.18 11.81 -8.49
CA LYS A 329 3.51 11.51 -7.21
C LYS A 329 2.86 10.12 -7.11
N MET A 330 3.01 9.24 -8.08
CA MET A 330 2.79 7.81 -7.85
C MET A 330 3.93 7.25 -6.98
N LEU A 331 3.62 6.25 -6.16
CA LEU A 331 4.63 5.45 -5.48
C LEU A 331 4.82 4.13 -6.20
N VAL A 332 6.03 3.60 -6.10
CA VAL A 332 6.36 2.28 -6.64
C VAL A 332 7.43 1.63 -5.77
N THR A 333 7.25 0.34 -5.44
CA THR A 333 8.30 -0.49 -4.88
C THR A 333 9.29 -0.92 -5.98
N ILE A 334 10.54 -1.08 -5.61
CA ILE A 334 11.60 -1.54 -6.52
C ILE A 334 12.30 -2.69 -5.82
N GLU A 335 11.82 -3.91 -6.05
CA GLU A 335 12.10 -5.11 -5.25
C GLU A 335 12.62 -6.31 -6.07
N PRO A 336 13.65 -6.15 -6.90
CA PRO A 336 14.20 -7.30 -7.60
C PRO A 336 14.70 -8.35 -6.62
N GLY A 337 14.52 -9.63 -6.99
CA GLY A 337 14.99 -10.76 -6.20
C GLY A 337 15.53 -11.89 -7.05
N ILE A 338 16.44 -12.68 -6.49
CA ILE A 338 16.93 -13.95 -7.04
C ILE A 338 16.69 -15.03 -5.98
N TYR A 339 15.96 -16.07 -6.35
CA TYR A 339 15.58 -17.16 -5.45
C TYR A 339 16.03 -18.49 -6.03
N ILE A 340 17.09 -19.08 -5.46
CA ILE A 340 17.66 -20.36 -5.92
C ILE A 340 17.06 -21.49 -5.08
N PRO A 341 16.20 -22.33 -5.66
CA PRO A 341 15.51 -23.38 -4.90
C PRO A 341 16.48 -24.26 -4.11
N LYS A 342 16.16 -24.46 -2.82
CA LYS A 342 16.95 -25.26 -1.88
C LYS A 342 18.39 -24.77 -1.65
N LYS A 343 18.67 -23.51 -1.93
CA LYS A 343 19.93 -22.87 -1.58
C LYS A 343 19.71 -21.63 -0.75
N PHE A 344 19.35 -20.54 -1.38
CA PHE A 344 19.05 -19.25 -0.74
C PHE A 344 18.42 -18.30 -1.76
N GLY A 345 17.91 -17.18 -1.25
CA GLY A 345 17.45 -16.06 -2.07
C GLY A 345 17.89 -14.73 -1.49
N VAL A 346 17.78 -13.69 -2.32
CA VAL A 346 18.07 -12.30 -1.97
C VAL A 346 16.98 -11.43 -2.57
N ARG A 347 16.38 -10.54 -1.78
CA ARG A 347 15.55 -9.42 -2.22
C ARG A 347 16.06 -8.13 -1.58
N ILE A 348 16.08 -7.07 -2.35
CA ILE A 348 16.40 -5.72 -1.88
C ILE A 348 15.33 -4.80 -2.44
N GLU A 349 14.63 -4.12 -1.58
CA GLU A 349 13.47 -3.30 -1.92
C GLU A 349 13.54 -1.91 -1.32
N ASP A 350 13.17 -0.93 -2.12
CA ASP A 350 12.90 0.43 -1.68
C ASP A 350 11.53 0.88 -2.17
N LEU A 351 10.86 1.71 -1.37
CA LEU A 351 9.69 2.46 -1.76
C LEU A 351 10.08 3.86 -2.26
N SER A 352 9.58 4.23 -3.43
CA SER A 352 9.99 5.48 -4.09
C SER A 352 8.83 6.28 -4.65
N ILE A 353 8.92 7.61 -4.57
CA ILE A 353 8.00 8.55 -5.23
C ILE A 353 8.49 8.82 -6.64
N VAL A 354 7.66 8.61 -7.65
CA VAL A 354 7.94 8.96 -9.05
C VAL A 354 7.90 10.47 -9.22
N THR A 355 8.87 11.02 -9.93
CA THR A 355 8.95 12.44 -10.30
C THR A 355 9.07 12.59 -11.82
N GLU A 356 8.99 13.83 -12.32
CA GLU A 356 9.13 14.08 -13.77
C GLU A 356 10.44 13.54 -14.35
N ASN A 357 11.55 13.61 -13.61
CA ASN A 357 12.89 13.31 -14.11
C ASN A 357 13.60 12.18 -13.38
N GLY A 358 12.93 11.44 -12.51
CA GLY A 358 13.54 10.39 -11.70
C GLY A 358 12.61 9.97 -10.56
N ILE A 359 13.19 9.57 -9.43
CA ILE A 359 12.48 9.19 -8.21
C ILE A 359 13.02 9.93 -6.98
N ILE A 360 12.20 9.96 -5.93
CA ILE A 360 12.64 10.27 -4.57
C ILE A 360 12.49 8.99 -3.77
N ASN A 361 13.62 8.38 -3.40
CA ASN A 361 13.62 7.20 -2.55
C ASN A 361 13.22 7.58 -1.11
N LEU A 362 12.25 6.87 -0.57
CA LEU A 362 11.76 7.06 0.82
C LEU A 362 12.51 6.15 1.80
N THR A 363 12.93 4.96 1.36
CA THR A 363 13.64 3.98 2.18
C THR A 363 15.08 4.43 2.41
N GLY A 364 15.42 4.71 3.66
CA GLY A 364 16.74 5.22 4.05
C GLY A 364 17.71 4.14 4.54
N SER A 365 17.25 2.91 4.72
CA SER A 365 18.04 1.78 5.21
C SER A 365 19.13 1.38 4.22
N GLU A 366 20.32 1.02 4.74
CA GLU A 366 21.47 0.57 3.93
C GLU A 366 21.11 -0.62 3.04
N LYS A 367 21.59 -0.58 1.79
CA LYS A 367 21.41 -1.62 0.76
C LYS A 367 22.64 -2.46 0.48
N GLU A 368 23.81 -1.96 0.86
CA GLU A 368 25.02 -2.77 0.76
C GLU A 368 24.92 -3.98 1.70
N LEU A 369 25.65 -5.05 1.37
CA LEU A 369 25.61 -6.28 2.16
C LEU A 369 26.12 -6.04 3.59
N ILE A 370 25.22 -6.10 4.55
CA ILE A 370 25.54 -6.08 5.98
C ILE A 370 25.87 -7.50 6.42
N ILE A 371 26.98 -7.67 7.12
CA ILE A 371 27.40 -8.92 7.75
C ILE A 371 27.42 -8.69 9.25
N LEU A 372 26.58 -9.41 9.99
CA LEU A 372 26.38 -9.33 11.43
C LEU A 372 27.21 -10.37 12.18
#